data_db5d660e64bf933d02f78dfaefa0101d
#
_entry.id   db5d660e64bf933d02f78dfaefa0101d
#
_cell.length_a   1.000
_cell.length_b   1.000
_cell.length_c   1.000
_cell.angle_alpha   90.00
_cell.angle_beta   90.00
_cell.angle_gamma   90.00
#
_symmetry.space_group_name_H-M   'P 1'
#
loop_
_entity.id
_entity.type
_entity.pdbx_description
1 polymer ?
#
loop_
_entity_poly.entity_id
_entity_poly.type
_entity_poly.pdbx_seq_one_letter_code
_entity_poly.pdbx_strand_id
1 'polypeptide(L)'
;MKTRAPAIAIVLVVASVPGAAQWKNLPKDGIPLGPDGKPNMSAPAPKTSSGRPDLSGIYQSSYRYFANLAADLGLDKVPMTDEARKIHTARATGLLGYEEPDAHCLPQGVPKINMAPVPFRIVQTDQLVVLVYEAFNLWRQVHLDGRDWAEDLNPSWMGYSKGHWDGDALVVETRGLNGKQWLDHGGLPASDKLTVIERFRRPNFGSLEIDITINDPTYYTKPWTATTKLRLMPDTELFEFICNENEKSRQHMGPHITGPQSTAKQ
;
A
#
# COMPACT_ATOMS: atom_id res chain seq x y z
N MET A 1 -47.50 17.79 -55.77
CA MET A 1 -46.24 18.39 -55.35
C MET A 1 -46.03 18.04 -53.88
N LYS A 2 -45.07 17.18 -53.57
CA LYS A 2 -44.74 16.80 -52.15
C LYS A 2 -43.48 17.56 -51.78
N THR A 3 -43.61 18.54 -50.90
CA THR A 3 -42.52 19.31 -50.32
C THR A 3 -41.79 18.48 -49.27
N ARG A 4 -40.52 18.17 -49.52
CA ARG A 4 -39.61 17.54 -48.54
C ARG A 4 -39.00 18.64 -47.65
N ALA A 5 -39.23 18.59 -46.36
CA ALA A 5 -38.55 19.43 -45.41
C ALA A 5 -37.13 18.92 -45.17
N PRO A 6 -36.11 19.79 -45.04
CA PRO A 6 -34.76 19.36 -44.72
C PRO A 6 -34.64 18.99 -43.23
N ALA A 7 -34.08 17.81 -42.93
CA ALA A 7 -33.69 17.43 -41.61
C ALA A 7 -32.39 18.15 -41.24
N ILE A 8 -32.47 19.02 -40.24
CA ILE A 8 -31.30 19.67 -39.64
C ILE A 8 -30.70 18.70 -38.63
N ALA A 9 -29.53 18.11 -38.91
CA ALA A 9 -28.76 17.32 -37.97
C ALA A 9 -28.01 18.26 -37.03
N ILE A 10 -28.42 18.35 -35.80
CA ILE A 10 -27.67 19.06 -34.73
C ILE A 10 -26.55 18.14 -34.27
N VAL A 11 -25.30 18.48 -34.68
CA VAL A 11 -24.08 17.84 -34.19
C VAL A 11 -23.78 18.44 -32.81
N LEU A 12 -24.07 17.69 -31.73
CA LEU A 12 -23.63 18.03 -30.40
C LEU A 12 -22.12 17.77 -30.28
N VAL A 13 -21.33 18.82 -30.41
CA VAL A 13 -19.91 18.79 -30.04
C VAL A 13 -19.82 18.77 -28.52
N VAL A 14 -19.67 17.59 -27.93
CA VAL A 14 -19.30 17.44 -26.50
C VAL A 14 -17.84 17.88 -26.39
N ALA A 15 -17.63 19.14 -26.02
CA ALA A 15 -16.33 19.61 -25.59
C ALA A 15 -15.93 18.84 -24.34
N SER A 16 -15.04 17.86 -24.45
CA SER A 16 -14.40 17.22 -23.30
C SER A 16 -13.56 18.30 -22.62
N VAL A 17 -14.09 18.89 -21.56
CA VAL A 17 -13.31 19.72 -20.66
C VAL A 17 -12.31 18.78 -20.01
N PRO A 18 -10.99 18.98 -20.19
CA PRO A 18 -10.01 18.20 -19.45
C PRO A 18 -10.32 18.41 -17.96
N GLY A 19 -10.58 17.32 -17.23
CA GLY A 19 -10.81 17.38 -15.79
C GLY A 19 -9.64 18.13 -15.16
N ALA A 20 -9.89 19.36 -14.69
CA ALA A 20 -8.88 20.12 -13.99
C ALA A 20 -8.52 19.35 -12.72
N ALA A 21 -7.23 19.00 -12.57
CA ALA A 21 -6.73 18.53 -11.29
C ALA A 21 -7.15 19.51 -10.20
N GLN A 22 -7.45 18.98 -9.01
CA GLN A 22 -7.98 19.78 -7.87
C GLN A 22 -7.11 21.00 -7.55
N TRP A 23 -5.80 20.90 -7.85
CA TRP A 23 -4.81 21.96 -7.73
C TRP A 23 -4.15 22.22 -9.09
N LYS A 24 -4.30 23.43 -9.62
CA LYS A 24 -3.69 23.79 -10.92
C LYS A 24 -2.18 23.96 -10.88
N ASN A 25 -1.63 24.31 -9.73
CA ASN A 25 -0.21 24.60 -9.55
C ASN A 25 0.25 24.01 -8.22
N LEU A 26 0.75 22.77 -8.25
CA LEU A 26 1.47 22.22 -7.10
C LEU A 26 2.84 22.92 -6.96
N PRO A 27 3.29 23.19 -5.72
CA PRO A 27 4.63 23.71 -5.49
C PRO A 27 5.67 22.76 -6.10
N LYS A 28 6.62 23.33 -6.85
CA LYS A 28 7.72 22.58 -7.47
C LYS A 28 9.06 22.83 -6.78
N ASP A 29 9.02 23.51 -5.64
CA ASP A 29 10.22 23.83 -4.86
C ASP A 29 10.94 22.54 -4.42
N GLY A 30 12.25 22.49 -4.66
CA GLY A 30 13.04 21.32 -4.34
C GLY A 30 12.96 20.15 -5.31
N ILE A 31 12.16 20.24 -6.39
CA ILE A 31 12.11 19.22 -7.43
C ILE A 31 13.25 19.45 -8.43
N PRO A 32 14.21 18.51 -8.58
CA PRO A 32 15.24 18.63 -9.62
C PRO A 32 14.58 18.51 -10.99
N LEU A 33 14.87 19.47 -11.89
CA LEU A 33 14.32 19.49 -13.25
C LEU A 33 15.38 19.03 -14.24
N GLY A 34 14.93 18.31 -15.25
CA GLY A 34 15.72 17.98 -16.44
C GLY A 34 15.75 19.13 -17.45
N PRO A 35 16.52 18.98 -18.53
CA PRO A 35 16.62 19.98 -19.61
C PRO A 35 15.27 20.28 -20.28
N ASP A 36 14.33 19.36 -20.21
CA ASP A 36 12.96 19.48 -20.75
C ASP A 36 11.97 20.15 -19.76
N GLY A 37 12.46 20.62 -18.62
CA GLY A 37 11.63 21.23 -17.57
C GLY A 37 10.76 20.25 -16.78
N LYS A 38 10.92 18.95 -16.99
CA LYS A 38 10.22 17.91 -16.22
C LYS A 38 11.05 17.44 -15.03
N PRO A 39 10.40 16.83 -13.98
CA PRO A 39 11.12 16.24 -12.87
C PRO A 39 12.19 15.24 -13.32
N ASN A 40 13.41 15.43 -12.88
CA ASN A 40 14.51 14.47 -13.10
C ASN A 40 14.47 13.38 -12.03
N MET A 41 13.77 12.31 -12.31
CA MET A 41 13.57 11.19 -11.38
C MET A 41 14.86 10.42 -11.07
N SER A 42 15.90 10.56 -11.92
CA SER A 42 17.21 9.92 -11.72
C SER A 42 18.21 10.81 -10.98
N ALA A 43 17.83 12.03 -10.59
CA ALA A 43 18.67 12.91 -9.81
C ALA A 43 19.10 12.23 -8.50
N PRO A 44 20.22 12.63 -7.88
CA PRO A 44 20.62 12.12 -6.56
C PRO A 44 19.50 12.26 -5.53
N ALA A 45 19.42 11.30 -4.61
CA ALA A 45 18.47 11.35 -3.51
C ALA A 45 18.73 12.61 -2.65
N PRO A 46 17.70 13.37 -2.28
CA PRO A 46 17.87 14.53 -1.40
C PRO A 46 18.33 14.09 -0.02
N LYS A 47 18.97 15.01 0.70
CA LYS A 47 19.40 14.82 2.08
C LYS A 47 18.75 15.86 2.99
N THR A 48 18.48 15.46 4.21
CA THR A 48 18.05 16.36 5.29
C THR A 48 19.19 17.28 5.71
N SER A 49 18.89 18.28 6.53
CA SER A 49 19.91 19.15 7.14
C SER A 49 20.91 18.40 8.02
N SER A 50 20.53 17.25 8.58
CA SER A 50 21.39 16.35 9.34
C SER A 50 22.27 15.43 8.45
N GLY A 51 22.17 15.55 7.11
CA GLY A 51 22.94 14.77 6.14
C GLY A 51 22.41 13.36 5.87
N ARG A 52 21.32 12.95 6.49
CA ARG A 52 20.64 11.67 6.24
C ARG A 52 19.82 11.72 4.95
N PRO A 53 19.54 10.59 4.29
CA PRO A 53 18.60 10.56 3.18
C PRO A 53 17.24 11.16 3.61
N ASP A 54 16.70 12.04 2.80
CA ASP A 54 15.35 12.55 2.97
C ASP A 54 14.37 11.60 2.25
N LEU A 55 13.61 10.87 3.04
CA LEU A 55 12.59 9.93 2.55
C LEU A 55 11.24 10.64 2.29
N SER A 56 11.12 11.94 2.61
CA SER A 56 9.86 12.68 2.46
C SER A 56 9.39 12.68 1.00
N GLY A 57 8.08 12.59 0.83
CA GLY A 57 7.44 12.59 -0.49
C GLY A 57 6.20 11.73 -0.54
N ILE A 58 5.51 11.76 -1.68
CA ILE A 58 4.38 10.89 -1.97
C ILE A 58 4.85 9.76 -2.87
N TYR A 59 4.58 8.53 -2.46
CA TYR A 59 5.03 7.33 -3.16
C TYR A 59 3.85 6.42 -3.49
N GLN A 60 4.00 5.66 -4.57
CA GLN A 60 3.06 4.64 -4.97
C GLN A 60 3.79 3.37 -5.38
N SER A 61 3.31 2.24 -4.88
CA SER A 61 3.78 0.92 -5.28
C SER A 61 3.17 0.46 -6.59
N SER A 62 3.80 -0.51 -7.24
CA SER A 62 3.18 -1.26 -8.32
C SER A 62 2.19 -2.28 -7.77
N TYR A 63 1.03 -2.44 -8.43
CA TYR A 63 0.05 -3.50 -8.11
C TYR A 63 0.68 -4.90 -8.02
N ARG A 64 1.74 -5.15 -8.76
CA ARG A 64 2.49 -6.41 -8.76
C ARG A 64 2.91 -6.85 -7.35
N TYR A 65 3.43 -5.92 -6.55
CA TYR A 65 3.88 -6.21 -5.18
C TYR A 65 2.70 -6.30 -4.20
N PHE A 66 1.64 -5.55 -4.44
CA PHE A 66 0.40 -5.69 -3.70
C PHE A 66 -0.23 -7.06 -3.91
N ALA A 67 -0.27 -7.52 -5.17
CA ALA A 67 -0.81 -8.82 -5.52
C ALA A 67 0.05 -9.99 -5.00
N ASN A 68 1.38 -9.82 -4.96
CA ASN A 68 2.31 -10.85 -4.51
C ASN A 68 3.57 -10.20 -3.90
N LEU A 69 3.70 -10.26 -2.60
CA LEU A 69 4.88 -9.75 -1.88
C LEU A 69 6.17 -10.42 -2.37
N ALA A 70 6.11 -11.70 -2.69
CA ALA A 70 7.24 -12.47 -3.18
C ALA A 70 7.45 -12.38 -4.71
N ALA A 71 6.92 -11.34 -5.38
CA ALA A 71 6.93 -11.22 -6.84
C ALA A 71 8.34 -11.29 -7.47
N ASP A 72 9.35 -10.77 -6.81
CA ASP A 72 10.75 -10.81 -7.26
C ASP A 72 11.54 -11.98 -6.65
N LEU A 73 11.14 -12.48 -5.48
CA LEU A 73 11.77 -13.61 -4.81
C LEU A 73 11.39 -14.95 -5.46
N GLY A 74 10.13 -15.10 -5.85
CA GLY A 74 9.49 -16.35 -6.22
C GLY A 74 8.74 -17.00 -5.04
N LEU A 75 7.47 -17.34 -5.24
CA LEU A 75 6.61 -17.89 -4.20
C LEU A 75 7.12 -19.26 -3.68
N ASP A 76 7.78 -20.02 -4.53
CA ASP A 76 8.43 -21.30 -4.22
C ASP A 76 9.57 -21.18 -3.19
N LYS A 77 10.15 -19.99 -3.08
CA LYS A 77 11.22 -19.69 -2.12
C LYS A 77 10.71 -19.16 -0.77
N VAL A 78 9.41 -18.85 -0.67
CA VAL A 78 8.81 -18.46 0.60
C VAL A 78 8.73 -19.70 1.52
N PRO A 79 9.35 -19.67 2.71
CA PRO A 79 9.50 -20.83 3.58
C PRO A 79 8.22 -21.13 4.38
N MET A 80 7.09 -21.29 3.69
CA MET A 80 5.80 -21.58 4.29
C MET A 80 5.78 -22.94 4.98
N THR A 81 5.15 -23.00 6.17
CA THR A 81 4.71 -24.26 6.76
C THR A 81 3.62 -24.91 5.88
N ASP A 82 3.32 -26.18 6.09
CA ASP A 82 2.26 -26.88 5.36
C ASP A 82 0.90 -26.21 5.59
N GLU A 83 0.66 -25.73 6.80
CA GLU A 83 -0.58 -25.00 7.14
C GLU A 83 -0.67 -23.66 6.40
N ALA A 84 0.42 -22.88 6.41
CA ALA A 84 0.47 -21.62 5.64
C ALA A 84 0.22 -21.84 4.15
N ARG A 85 0.76 -22.92 3.60
CA ARG A 85 0.56 -23.28 2.19
C ARG A 85 -0.88 -23.64 1.87
N LYS A 86 -1.56 -24.38 2.76
CA LYS A 86 -3.00 -24.69 2.61
C LYS A 86 -3.84 -23.42 2.64
N ILE A 87 -3.60 -22.54 3.63
CA ILE A 87 -4.31 -21.26 3.75
C ILE A 87 -4.09 -20.40 2.50
N HIS A 88 -2.83 -20.21 2.09
CA HIS A 88 -2.48 -19.44 0.89
C HIS A 88 -3.19 -19.99 -0.35
N THR A 89 -3.15 -21.33 -0.57
CA THR A 89 -3.81 -21.95 -1.73
C THR A 89 -5.32 -21.70 -1.72
N ALA A 90 -5.98 -21.86 -0.57
CA ALA A 90 -7.42 -21.61 -0.45
C ALA A 90 -7.79 -20.15 -0.73
N ARG A 91 -6.97 -19.20 -0.28
CA ARG A 91 -7.17 -17.77 -0.55
C ARG A 91 -6.89 -17.42 -2.02
N ALA A 92 -5.77 -17.89 -2.58
CA ALA A 92 -5.37 -17.61 -3.96
C ALA A 92 -6.32 -18.21 -5.01
N THR A 93 -7.02 -19.30 -4.69
CA THR A 93 -8.08 -19.88 -5.56
C THR A 93 -9.43 -19.20 -5.42
N GLY A 94 -9.55 -18.17 -4.57
CA GLY A 94 -10.79 -17.45 -4.29
C GLY A 94 -11.73 -18.15 -3.31
N LEU A 95 -11.40 -19.37 -2.85
CA LEU A 95 -12.25 -20.11 -1.90
C LEU A 95 -12.44 -19.35 -0.58
N LEU A 96 -11.41 -18.68 -0.11
CA LEU A 96 -11.42 -17.84 1.10
C LEU A 96 -11.24 -16.34 0.78
N GLY A 97 -11.46 -15.93 -0.47
CA GLY A 97 -11.28 -14.52 -0.87
C GLY A 97 -12.17 -13.56 -0.09
N TYR A 98 -13.32 -14.01 0.37
CA TYR A 98 -14.23 -13.23 1.21
C TYR A 98 -13.67 -12.92 2.62
N GLU A 99 -12.61 -13.61 3.06
CA GLU A 99 -11.94 -13.35 4.34
C GLU A 99 -10.94 -12.19 4.26
N GLU A 100 -10.67 -11.67 3.05
CA GLU A 100 -9.72 -10.60 2.89
C GLU A 100 -10.21 -9.33 3.60
N PRO A 101 -9.41 -8.73 4.50
CA PRO A 101 -9.82 -7.54 5.24
C PRO A 101 -10.27 -6.37 4.36
N ASP A 102 -9.59 -6.17 3.22
CA ASP A 102 -9.91 -5.10 2.27
C ASP A 102 -11.34 -5.21 1.73
N ALA A 103 -11.81 -6.44 1.51
CA ALA A 103 -13.17 -6.72 1.06
C ALA A 103 -14.24 -6.25 2.06
N HIS A 104 -13.86 -6.08 3.31
CA HIS A 104 -14.71 -5.63 4.41
C HIS A 104 -14.42 -4.19 4.86
N CYS A 105 -13.67 -3.43 4.07
CA CYS A 105 -13.19 -2.09 4.44
C CYS A 105 -12.44 -2.06 5.78
N LEU A 106 -11.74 -3.15 6.12
CA LEU A 106 -10.85 -3.23 7.25
C LEU A 106 -9.42 -2.88 6.82
N PRO A 107 -8.59 -2.37 7.73
CA PRO A 107 -7.21 -1.99 7.42
C PRO A 107 -6.39 -3.14 6.84
N GLN A 108 -5.54 -2.83 5.87
CA GLN A 108 -4.65 -3.80 5.23
C GLN A 108 -3.54 -4.29 6.15
N GLY A 109 -3.16 -3.48 7.15
CA GLY A 109 -2.06 -3.80 8.05
C GLY A 109 -0.68 -3.69 7.40
N VAL A 110 0.35 -3.84 8.24
CA VAL A 110 1.76 -3.85 7.81
C VAL A 110 2.16 -5.30 7.49
N PRO A 111 2.87 -5.57 6.36
CA PRO A 111 3.45 -4.62 5.40
C PRO A 111 2.54 -4.26 4.22
N LYS A 112 1.40 -4.95 4.01
CA LYS A 112 0.57 -4.87 2.80
C LYS A 112 0.22 -3.43 2.42
N ILE A 113 -0.09 -2.57 3.40
CA ILE A 113 -0.48 -1.18 3.16
C ILE A 113 0.59 -0.36 2.42
N ASN A 114 1.88 -0.65 2.60
CA ASN A 114 2.96 0.03 1.87
C ASN A 114 3.00 -0.34 0.39
N MET A 115 2.32 -1.44 0.02
CA MET A 115 2.26 -1.95 -1.35
C MET A 115 0.92 -1.66 -2.02
N ALA A 116 -0.02 -1.06 -1.30
CA ALA A 116 -1.31 -0.67 -1.86
C ALA A 116 -1.10 0.16 -3.15
N PRO A 117 -1.92 -0.08 -4.21
CA PRO A 117 -1.77 0.64 -5.48
C PRO A 117 -2.32 2.08 -5.43
N VAL A 118 -2.46 2.62 -4.25
CA VAL A 118 -2.83 4.01 -3.95
C VAL A 118 -1.69 4.70 -3.21
N PRO A 119 -1.56 6.04 -3.32
CA PRO A 119 -0.42 6.74 -2.76
C PRO A 119 -0.38 6.75 -1.23
N PHE A 120 0.83 6.95 -0.70
CA PHE A 120 1.04 7.36 0.67
C PHE A 120 2.16 8.40 0.75
N ARG A 121 2.09 9.26 1.77
CA ARG A 121 3.08 10.30 2.04
C ARG A 121 3.97 9.89 3.21
N ILE A 122 5.27 10.10 3.04
CA ILE A 122 6.25 10.06 4.14
C ILE A 122 6.51 11.50 4.57
N VAL A 123 6.39 11.75 5.88
CA VAL A 123 6.82 12.98 6.55
C VAL A 123 7.92 12.61 7.53
N GLN A 124 9.11 13.15 7.33
CA GLN A 124 10.29 12.80 8.12
C GLN A 124 10.75 13.96 8.99
N THR A 125 11.04 13.64 10.25
CA THR A 125 11.79 14.47 11.19
C THR A 125 12.95 13.67 11.77
N ASP A 126 13.79 14.29 12.60
CA ASP A 126 14.93 13.57 13.23
C ASP A 126 14.49 12.53 14.26
N GLN A 127 13.31 12.66 14.85
CA GLN A 127 12.81 11.78 15.91
C GLN A 127 11.59 10.94 15.55
N LEU A 128 10.92 11.28 14.44
CA LEU A 128 9.68 10.65 14.05
C LEU A 128 9.54 10.63 12.53
N VAL A 129 9.17 9.49 11.99
CA VAL A 129 8.67 9.38 10.62
C VAL A 129 7.19 9.01 10.67
N VAL A 130 6.37 9.76 9.94
CA VAL A 130 4.93 9.49 9.81
C VAL A 130 4.64 9.09 8.37
N LEU A 131 4.03 7.93 8.20
CA LEU A 131 3.47 7.49 6.93
C LEU A 131 1.96 7.76 6.97
N VAL A 132 1.47 8.56 6.02
CA VAL A 132 0.04 8.90 5.87
C VAL A 132 -0.45 8.22 4.61
N TYR A 133 -1.39 7.31 4.75
CA TYR A 133 -1.91 6.49 3.65
C TYR A 133 -3.24 7.04 3.15
N GLU A 134 -3.36 7.16 1.83
CA GLU A 134 -4.66 7.39 1.21
C GLU A 134 -5.59 6.19 1.47
N ALA A 135 -5.04 4.97 1.36
CA ALA A 135 -5.76 3.75 1.69
C ALA A 135 -6.32 3.79 3.12
N PHE A 136 -7.66 3.76 3.26
CA PHE A 136 -8.40 3.75 4.53
C PHE A 136 -8.15 4.97 5.43
N ASN A 137 -7.54 6.06 4.93
CA ASN A 137 -7.18 7.26 5.70
C ASN A 137 -6.38 6.94 6.97
N LEU A 138 -5.45 6.01 6.86
CA LEU A 138 -4.64 5.54 7.98
C LEU A 138 -3.32 6.31 8.09
N TRP A 139 -2.71 6.22 9.25
CA TRP A 139 -1.35 6.69 9.49
C TRP A 139 -0.54 5.68 10.30
N ARG A 140 0.77 5.78 10.20
CA ARG A 140 1.72 4.98 10.96
C ARG A 140 2.83 5.88 11.48
N GLN A 141 3.14 5.77 12.76
CA GLN A 141 4.23 6.48 13.39
C GLN A 141 5.41 5.53 13.58
N VAL A 142 6.59 5.97 13.16
CA VAL A 142 7.85 5.26 13.36
C VAL A 142 8.72 6.13 14.28
N HIS A 143 8.89 5.69 15.51
CA HIS A 143 9.63 6.41 16.52
C HIS A 143 11.13 6.17 16.36
N LEU A 144 11.92 7.26 16.28
CA LEU A 144 13.39 7.24 16.11
C LEU A 144 14.13 7.71 17.37
N ASP A 145 13.42 7.93 18.45
CA ASP A 145 13.91 8.50 19.71
C ASP A 145 14.56 7.48 20.66
N GLY A 146 14.73 6.23 20.20
CA GLY A 146 15.39 5.17 20.95
C GLY A 146 14.57 4.60 22.11
N ARG A 147 13.26 4.94 22.22
CA ARG A 147 12.39 4.42 23.28
C ARG A 147 12.35 2.90 23.33
N ASP A 148 12.11 2.34 24.51
CA ASP A 148 11.89 0.91 24.67
C ASP A 148 10.51 0.47 24.14
N TRP A 149 10.38 -0.83 23.90
CA TRP A 149 9.07 -1.42 23.65
C TRP A 149 8.22 -1.35 24.91
N ALA A 150 6.93 -1.03 24.77
CA ALA A 150 6.01 -1.20 25.88
C ALA A 150 5.89 -2.69 26.24
N GLU A 151 5.78 -2.99 27.53
CA GLU A 151 5.64 -4.37 28.02
C GLU A 151 4.35 -5.01 27.49
N ASP A 152 3.25 -4.25 27.47
CA ASP A 152 1.93 -4.67 27.01
C ASP A 152 1.54 -3.89 25.74
N LEU A 153 1.88 -4.40 24.56
CA LEU A 153 1.42 -3.86 23.31
C LEU A 153 -0.02 -4.33 23.05
N ASN A 154 -0.95 -3.39 23.00
CA ASN A 154 -2.33 -3.69 22.57
C ASN A 154 -2.35 -3.99 21.06
N PRO A 155 -2.66 -5.22 20.61
CA PRO A 155 -2.55 -5.60 19.21
C PRO A 155 -3.43 -4.75 18.30
N SER A 156 -2.88 -4.28 17.19
CA SER A 156 -3.58 -3.43 16.22
C SER A 156 -3.26 -3.82 14.78
N TRP A 157 -4.01 -3.29 13.80
CA TRP A 157 -3.75 -3.52 12.38
C TRP A 157 -2.39 -2.99 11.93
N MET A 158 -1.99 -1.83 12.45
CA MET A 158 -0.75 -1.16 12.06
C MET A 158 0.42 -1.51 12.96
N GLY A 159 0.16 -2.17 14.10
CA GLY A 159 1.17 -2.45 15.11
C GLY A 159 1.80 -1.18 15.68
N TYR A 160 2.97 -1.36 16.27
CA TYR A 160 3.80 -0.29 16.80
C TYR A 160 5.17 -0.37 16.13
N SER A 161 5.70 0.78 15.72
CA SER A 161 6.92 0.82 14.92
C SER A 161 8.00 1.67 15.59
N LYS A 162 9.20 1.10 15.67
CA LYS A 162 10.43 1.78 16.07
C LYS A 162 11.41 1.72 14.92
N GLY A 163 12.21 2.76 14.77
CA GLY A 163 13.20 2.80 13.72
C GLY A 163 14.54 3.33 14.19
N HIS A 164 15.55 3.06 13.40
CA HIS A 164 16.89 3.65 13.53
C HIS A 164 17.54 3.73 12.15
N TRP A 165 18.52 4.60 12.03
CA TRP A 165 19.31 4.69 10.81
C TRP A 165 20.48 3.71 10.86
N ASP A 166 20.66 2.96 9.77
CA ASP A 166 21.82 2.12 9.51
C ASP A 166 22.44 2.53 8.17
N GLY A 167 23.47 3.37 8.25
CA GLY A 167 23.99 4.09 7.09
C GLY A 167 22.91 4.96 6.43
N ASP A 168 22.70 4.77 5.13
CA ASP A 168 21.70 5.49 4.34
C ASP A 168 20.32 4.77 4.32
N ALA A 169 20.10 3.75 5.14
CA ALA A 169 18.83 3.06 5.26
C ALA A 169 18.13 3.35 6.59
N LEU A 170 16.85 3.65 6.53
CA LEU A 170 15.97 3.64 7.70
C LEU A 170 15.49 2.21 7.95
N VAL A 171 15.88 1.63 9.07
CA VAL A 171 15.43 0.30 9.51
C VAL A 171 14.29 0.48 10.47
N VAL A 172 13.16 -0.14 10.18
CA VAL A 172 11.93 -0.06 10.97
C VAL A 172 11.51 -1.45 11.41
N GLU A 173 11.36 -1.64 12.70
CA GLU A 173 10.78 -2.86 13.26
C GLU A 173 9.35 -2.60 13.74
N THR A 174 8.41 -3.50 13.39
CA THR A 174 7.00 -3.42 13.77
C THR A 174 6.59 -4.68 14.52
N ARG A 175 5.98 -4.47 15.69
CA ARG A 175 5.43 -5.52 16.56
C ARG A 175 4.00 -5.17 16.99
N GLY A 176 3.32 -6.08 17.69
CA GLY A 176 1.97 -5.86 18.20
C GLY A 176 0.92 -5.79 17.09
N LEU A 177 1.12 -6.57 16.02
CA LEU A 177 0.14 -6.76 14.97
C LEU A 177 -0.96 -7.73 15.45
N ASN A 178 -2.21 -7.54 14.99
CA ASN A 178 -3.35 -8.31 15.48
C ASN A 178 -3.57 -9.66 14.79
N GLY A 179 -2.71 -10.01 13.82
CA GLY A 179 -2.75 -11.30 13.10
C GLY A 179 -3.94 -11.47 12.14
N LYS A 180 -4.73 -10.44 11.90
CA LYS A 180 -5.90 -10.49 11.02
C LYS A 180 -5.61 -10.04 9.60
N GLN A 181 -4.46 -9.39 9.37
CA GLN A 181 -4.04 -8.95 8.04
C GLN A 181 -3.53 -10.12 7.20
N TRP A 182 -3.59 -9.95 5.88
CA TRP A 182 -2.83 -10.75 4.93
C TRP A 182 -1.55 -9.99 4.59
N LEU A 183 -0.45 -10.72 4.29
CA LEU A 183 0.81 -10.07 3.91
C LEU A 183 0.76 -9.44 2.52
N ASP A 184 -0.11 -9.97 1.65
CA ASP A 184 -0.38 -9.47 0.30
C ASP A 184 -1.81 -9.83 -0.13
N HIS A 185 -2.23 -9.35 -1.28
CA HIS A 185 -3.53 -9.68 -1.85
C HIS A 185 -3.61 -11.14 -2.35
N GLY A 186 -2.47 -11.79 -2.61
CA GLY A 186 -2.37 -13.19 -2.98
C GLY A 186 -2.66 -14.16 -1.83
N GLY A 187 -2.76 -13.68 -0.59
CA GLY A 187 -3.25 -14.46 0.54
C GLY A 187 -2.20 -15.08 1.45
N LEU A 188 -0.95 -14.60 1.40
CA LEU A 188 0.05 -15.03 2.38
C LEU A 188 -0.42 -14.72 3.80
N PRO A 189 -0.47 -15.74 4.70
CA PRO A 189 -1.02 -15.58 6.04
C PRO A 189 -0.08 -14.84 6.98
N ALA A 190 -0.67 -14.23 8.01
CA ALA A 190 0.02 -13.63 9.13
C ALA A 190 -0.66 -14.00 10.45
N SER A 191 0.12 -14.10 11.53
CA SER A 191 -0.38 -14.31 12.89
C SER A 191 -0.10 -13.09 13.79
N ASP A 192 -0.58 -13.14 15.02
CA ASP A 192 -0.29 -12.16 16.06
C ASP A 192 1.18 -12.20 16.56
N LYS A 193 1.94 -13.23 16.15
CA LYS A 193 3.38 -13.36 16.41
C LYS A 193 4.25 -12.74 15.34
N LEU A 194 3.63 -12.16 14.31
CA LEU A 194 4.34 -11.51 13.22
C LEU A 194 5.17 -10.32 13.74
N THR A 195 6.44 -10.32 13.37
CA THR A 195 7.33 -9.16 13.41
C THR A 195 7.73 -8.83 11.98
N VAL A 196 7.65 -7.56 11.62
CA VAL A 196 8.06 -7.06 10.31
C VAL A 196 9.25 -6.14 10.48
N ILE A 197 10.32 -6.39 9.73
CA ILE A 197 11.47 -5.49 9.66
C ILE A 197 11.53 -4.94 8.23
N GLU A 198 11.50 -3.62 8.11
CA GLU A 198 11.51 -2.92 6.83
C GLU A 198 12.75 -2.05 6.73
N ARG A 199 13.46 -2.13 5.62
CA ARG A 199 14.64 -1.31 5.30
C ARG A 199 14.30 -0.37 4.15
N PHE A 200 14.06 0.88 4.47
CA PHE A 200 13.74 1.92 3.49
C PHE A 200 15.03 2.52 2.95
N ARG A 201 15.16 2.54 1.64
CA ARG A 201 16.27 3.17 0.92
C ARG A 201 15.74 4.05 -0.20
N ARG A 202 16.33 5.21 -0.37
CA ARG A 202 16.03 6.13 -1.48
C ARG A 202 17.25 6.22 -2.39
N PRO A 203 17.36 5.35 -3.44
CA PRO A 203 18.55 5.28 -4.28
C PRO A 203 18.70 6.52 -5.18
N ASN A 204 17.63 7.20 -5.52
CA ASN A 204 17.58 8.43 -6.30
C ASN A 204 16.35 9.25 -5.94
N PHE A 205 16.18 10.43 -6.56
CA PHE A 205 15.06 11.31 -6.29
C PHE A 205 13.71 10.61 -6.47
N GLY A 206 13.53 9.83 -7.55
CA GLY A 206 12.26 9.28 -7.98
C GLY A 206 11.90 7.91 -7.42
N SER A 207 12.78 7.27 -6.65
CA SER A 207 12.60 5.87 -6.24
C SER A 207 12.72 5.70 -4.73
N LEU A 208 11.89 4.82 -4.19
CA LEU A 208 12.01 4.28 -2.84
C LEU A 208 12.02 2.75 -2.94
N GLU A 209 12.92 2.09 -2.25
CA GLU A 209 12.98 0.64 -2.13
C GLU A 209 12.77 0.25 -0.67
N ILE A 210 12.01 -0.81 -0.44
CA ILE A 210 11.78 -1.35 0.89
C ILE A 210 12.09 -2.85 0.87
N ASP A 211 13.13 -3.26 1.59
CA ASP A 211 13.34 -4.67 1.91
C ASP A 211 12.47 -5.01 3.11
N ILE A 212 11.59 -5.97 2.96
CA ILE A 212 10.59 -6.38 3.95
C ILE A 212 10.93 -7.78 4.42
N THR A 213 11.38 -7.89 5.67
CA THR A 213 11.63 -9.18 6.31
C THR A 213 10.44 -9.57 7.16
N ILE A 214 9.88 -10.72 6.86
CA ILE A 214 8.77 -11.35 7.57
C ILE A 214 9.35 -12.38 8.55
N ASN A 215 9.03 -12.22 9.82
CA ASN A 215 9.33 -13.19 10.87
C ASN A 215 8.04 -13.53 11.60
N ASP A 216 7.44 -14.65 11.25
CA ASP A 216 6.23 -15.18 11.85
C ASP A 216 6.38 -16.70 12.01
N PRO A 217 6.75 -17.17 13.22
CA PRO A 217 7.04 -18.59 13.46
C PRO A 217 5.80 -19.49 13.37
N THR A 218 4.60 -18.93 13.31
CA THR A 218 3.36 -19.70 13.13
C THR A 218 3.24 -20.22 11.70
N TYR A 219 3.59 -19.39 10.73
CA TYR A 219 3.33 -19.67 9.32
C TYR A 219 4.59 -19.88 8.48
N TYR A 220 5.77 -19.49 8.98
CA TYR A 220 7.03 -19.61 8.23
C TYR A 220 8.10 -20.33 9.06
N THR A 221 8.80 -21.27 8.44
CA THR A 221 9.81 -22.10 9.10
C THR A 221 11.09 -21.33 9.43
N LYS A 222 11.30 -20.17 8.80
CA LYS A 222 12.39 -19.21 9.06
C LYS A 222 12.00 -17.82 8.57
N PRO A 223 12.64 -16.76 9.04
CA PRO A 223 12.48 -15.43 8.45
C PRO A 223 12.83 -15.42 6.96
N TRP A 224 12.13 -14.59 6.20
CA TRP A 224 12.37 -14.41 4.77
C TRP A 224 12.19 -12.94 4.38
N THR A 225 12.85 -12.51 3.31
CA THR A 225 12.86 -11.11 2.88
C THR A 225 12.43 -11.00 1.42
N ALA A 226 11.58 -10.03 1.15
CA ALA A 226 11.21 -9.58 -0.19
C ALA A 226 11.52 -8.10 -0.34
N THR A 227 11.76 -7.66 -1.58
CA THR A 227 12.00 -6.25 -1.88
C THR A 227 10.84 -5.70 -2.70
N THR A 228 10.34 -4.53 -2.31
CA THR A 228 9.36 -3.78 -3.08
C THR A 228 9.96 -2.47 -3.58
N LYS A 229 9.50 -2.01 -4.75
CA LYS A 229 9.96 -0.78 -5.39
C LYS A 229 8.78 0.16 -5.59
N LEU A 230 8.98 1.39 -5.17
CA LEU A 230 7.97 2.43 -5.24
C LEU A 230 8.52 3.61 -6.06
N ARG A 231 7.62 4.30 -6.70
CA ARG A 231 7.93 5.54 -7.44
C ARG A 231 7.47 6.75 -6.65
N LEU A 232 8.26 7.80 -6.68
CA LEU A 232 7.86 9.12 -6.21
C LEU A 232 6.82 9.71 -7.18
N MET A 233 5.83 10.39 -6.63
CA MET A 233 4.81 11.15 -7.36
C MET A 233 4.95 12.64 -7.01
N PRO A 234 5.82 13.39 -7.72
CA PRO A 234 6.18 14.75 -7.32
C PRO A 234 5.10 15.79 -7.66
N ASP A 235 4.11 15.41 -8.45
CA ASP A 235 3.06 16.26 -9.03
C ASP A 235 1.65 15.88 -8.56
N THR A 236 1.53 15.31 -7.36
CA THR A 236 0.24 14.89 -6.80
C THR A 236 0.09 15.25 -5.33
N GLU A 237 -1.12 15.14 -4.85
CA GLU A 237 -1.51 15.23 -3.44
C GLU A 237 -2.21 13.93 -3.02
N LEU A 238 -2.37 13.73 -1.71
CA LEU A 238 -3.22 12.64 -1.21
C LEU A 238 -4.68 13.05 -1.26
N PHE A 239 -5.53 12.10 -1.61
CA PHE A 239 -6.97 12.26 -1.61
C PHE A 239 -7.61 11.50 -0.46
N GLU A 240 -8.80 11.92 -0.07
CA GLU A 240 -9.62 11.17 0.86
C GLU A 240 -10.14 9.89 0.18
N PHE A 241 -9.97 8.77 0.86
CA PHE A 241 -10.47 7.47 0.41
C PHE A 241 -11.37 6.84 1.48
N ILE A 242 -12.68 6.88 1.25
CA ILE A 242 -13.67 6.28 2.14
C ILE A 242 -14.14 4.95 1.55
N CYS A 243 -13.61 3.85 2.04
CA CYS A 243 -13.87 2.52 1.51
C CYS A 243 -15.37 2.14 1.48
N ASN A 244 -16.14 2.56 2.48
CA ASN A 244 -17.57 2.26 2.56
C ASN A 244 -18.45 3.16 1.68
N GLU A 245 -17.89 4.24 1.11
CA GLU A 245 -18.64 5.15 0.27
C GLU A 245 -18.91 4.51 -1.10
N ASN A 246 -20.18 4.37 -1.45
CA ASN A 246 -20.64 3.70 -2.67
C ASN A 246 -20.29 2.20 -2.80
N GLU A 247 -19.82 1.55 -1.72
CA GLU A 247 -19.56 0.11 -1.74
C GLU A 247 -20.87 -0.69 -1.83
N LYS A 248 -21.05 -1.41 -2.93
CA LYS A 248 -22.25 -2.21 -3.22
C LYS A 248 -21.97 -3.71 -3.26
N SER A 249 -20.72 -4.11 -3.31
CA SER A 249 -20.30 -5.52 -3.46
C SER A 249 -20.38 -6.29 -2.15
N ARG A 250 -20.33 -5.60 -1.01
CA ARG A 250 -20.26 -6.21 0.33
C ARG A 250 -21.36 -7.23 0.60
N GLN A 251 -22.57 -6.97 0.14
CA GLN A 251 -23.70 -7.90 0.28
C GLN A 251 -23.57 -9.16 -0.57
N HIS A 252 -22.69 -9.16 -1.56
CA HIS A 252 -22.39 -10.30 -2.44
C HIS A 252 -21.13 -11.07 -2.01
N MET A 253 -20.41 -10.56 -1.02
CA MET A 253 -19.22 -11.21 -0.47
C MET A 253 -19.64 -12.13 0.68
N GLY A 254 -19.63 -13.41 0.43
CA GLY A 254 -19.91 -14.43 1.43
C GLY A 254 -19.36 -15.79 0.99
N PRO A 255 -19.31 -16.78 1.87
CA PRO A 255 -18.94 -18.11 1.44
C PRO A 255 -19.89 -18.51 0.30
N HIS A 256 -19.33 -18.94 -0.82
CA HIS A 256 -20.12 -19.50 -1.91
C HIS A 256 -20.80 -20.77 -1.40
N ILE A 257 -22.00 -20.61 -0.85
CA ILE A 257 -22.86 -21.74 -0.51
C ILE A 257 -23.34 -22.31 -1.84
N THR A 258 -22.68 -23.35 -2.31
CA THR A 258 -23.18 -24.19 -3.41
C THR A 258 -24.35 -25.00 -2.87
N GLY A 259 -25.51 -24.36 -2.75
CA GLY A 259 -26.76 -24.97 -2.36
C GLY A 259 -27.96 -24.12 -2.87
N PRO A 260 -29.14 -24.68 -3.06
CA PRO A 260 -30.26 -23.93 -3.60
C PRO A 260 -30.59 -22.74 -2.69
N GLN A 261 -30.53 -21.53 -3.26
CA GLN A 261 -30.90 -20.30 -2.56
C GLN A 261 -32.33 -20.45 -2.01
N SER A 262 -32.45 -20.42 -0.70
CA SER A 262 -33.73 -20.29 -0.04
C SER A 262 -34.35 -18.97 -0.47
N THR A 263 -35.40 -19.04 -1.27
CA THR A 263 -36.28 -17.91 -1.57
C THR A 263 -37.09 -17.57 -0.32
N ALA A 264 -36.48 -16.95 0.67
CA ALA A 264 -37.23 -16.30 1.74
C ALA A 264 -37.76 -14.98 1.16
N LYS A 265 -39.02 -14.99 0.79
CA LYS A 265 -39.81 -13.78 0.54
C LYS A 265 -39.88 -12.97 1.83
N GLN A 266 -39.55 -11.69 1.72
CA GLN A 266 -39.95 -10.68 2.68
C GLN A 266 -41.47 -10.52 2.67
#